data_5fd779f93a5272aae878a726ae76d9fa
#
_entry.id   5fd779f93a5272aae878a726ae76d9fa
#
_cell.length_a   1.000
_cell.length_b   1.000
_cell.length_c   1.000
_cell.angle_alpha   90.00
_cell.angle_beta   90.00
_cell.angle_gamma   90.00
#
_symmetry.space_group_name_H-M   'P 1'
#
loop_
_entity.id
_entity.type
_entity.pdbx_description
1 polymer ?
#
loop_
_entity_poly.entity_id
_entity_poly.type
_entity_poly.pdbx_seq_one_letter_code
_entity_poly.pdbx_strand_id
1 'polypeptide(L)'
;AYHEIDSVSQLAAQYNIPNEYDKLMASIGSEGSNAYTSNDVTCYVENIPSNEIENWARIQANRFRNMIIRGFHTELEAVYEEKNISMGSDGTKEYAALWKLLTPTHPYGTQTTIGEQEHLKNPSIVNIKNYFHRYYVPNNVAIALAGDFDPDATIAVIDKYFGTWKAGKQLTRPEFPAQKAITMPRDTSVVGQDAENVMMGWRFKGANQLQNDTLDIVRRMLSNGKAGLLDINIDQQMKAMETGAFLDDLHDYSAQN
;
A
#
# COMPACT_ATOMS: atom_id res chain seq x y z
N ALA A 1 30.31 5.41 13.81
CA ALA A 1 29.16 4.72 13.16
C ALA A 1 28.71 5.47 11.91
N TYR A 2 28.10 6.69 11.98
CA TYR A 2 27.60 7.39 10.79
C TYR A 2 28.66 7.68 9.74
N HIS A 3 29.83 8.16 10.14
CA HIS A 3 30.95 8.42 9.24
C HIS A 3 31.46 7.14 8.51
N GLU A 4 31.41 6.00 9.17
CA GLU A 4 31.78 4.71 8.56
C GLU A 4 30.69 4.26 7.57
N ILE A 5 29.42 4.45 7.90
CA ILE A 5 28.29 4.18 7.02
C ILE A 5 28.41 5.02 5.74
N ASP A 6 28.66 6.31 5.87
CA ASP A 6 28.85 7.21 4.73
C ASP A 6 30.02 6.79 3.86
N SER A 7 31.16 6.47 4.46
CA SER A 7 32.34 6.03 3.70
C SER A 7 32.08 4.74 2.92
N VAL A 8 31.45 3.75 3.54
CA VAL A 8 31.10 2.48 2.89
C VAL A 8 30.00 2.70 1.83
N SER A 9 29.03 3.55 2.09
CA SER A 9 27.97 3.89 1.13
C SER A 9 28.53 4.60 -0.11
N GLN A 10 29.48 5.52 0.05
CA GLN A 10 30.17 6.19 -1.07
C GLN A 10 31.00 5.20 -1.90
N LEU A 11 31.69 4.27 -1.25
CA LEU A 11 32.41 3.20 -1.95
C LEU A 11 31.44 2.27 -2.71
N ALA A 12 30.33 1.90 -2.11
CA ALA A 12 29.30 1.08 -2.74
C ALA A 12 28.63 1.79 -3.93
N ALA A 13 28.45 3.11 -3.87
CA ALA A 13 27.86 3.91 -4.95
C ALA A 13 28.66 3.81 -6.26
N GLN A 14 29.97 3.59 -6.20
CA GLN A 14 30.81 3.41 -7.39
C GLN A 14 30.44 2.16 -8.21
N TYR A 15 29.79 1.18 -7.60
CA TYR A 15 29.34 -0.07 -8.22
C TYR A 15 27.84 -0.07 -8.52
N ASN A 16 27.16 1.06 -8.34
CA ASN A 16 25.72 1.19 -8.56
C ASN A 16 25.46 2.04 -9.80
N ILE A 17 24.67 1.50 -10.73
CA ILE A 17 24.10 2.28 -11.83
C ILE A 17 22.71 2.70 -11.37
N PRO A 18 22.48 4.00 -11.07
CA PRO A 18 21.17 4.46 -10.64
C PRO A 18 20.13 4.33 -11.74
N ASN A 19 18.89 4.03 -11.35
CA ASN A 19 17.72 3.98 -12.24
C ASN A 19 17.85 3.00 -13.41
N GLU A 20 18.60 1.88 -13.24
CA GLU A 20 18.78 0.89 -14.31
C GLU A 20 17.46 0.20 -14.66
N TYR A 21 16.62 -0.07 -13.64
CA TYR A 21 15.30 -0.62 -13.85
C TYR A 21 14.42 0.30 -14.70
N ASP A 22 14.37 1.59 -14.39
CA ASP A 22 13.56 2.56 -15.14
C ASP A 22 14.04 2.69 -16.60
N LYS A 23 15.36 2.64 -16.81
CA LYS A 23 15.95 2.62 -18.16
C LYS A 23 15.56 1.37 -18.94
N LEU A 24 15.56 0.22 -18.29
CA LEU A 24 15.13 -1.05 -18.90
C LEU A 24 13.63 -1.00 -19.26
N MET A 25 12.78 -0.51 -18.36
CA MET A 25 11.35 -0.36 -18.62
C MET A 25 11.08 0.66 -19.73
N ALA A 26 11.76 1.80 -19.72
CA ALA A 26 11.67 2.78 -20.79
C ALA A 26 12.14 2.23 -22.16
N SER A 27 13.17 1.37 -22.17
CA SER A 27 13.68 0.75 -23.41
C SER A 27 12.69 -0.17 -24.11
N ILE A 28 11.71 -0.71 -23.37
CA ILE A 28 10.59 -1.51 -23.91
C ILE A 28 9.31 -0.68 -24.10
N GLY A 29 9.40 0.64 -24.01
CA GLY A 29 8.28 1.54 -24.23
C GLY A 29 7.28 1.63 -23.07
N SER A 30 7.70 1.32 -21.85
CA SER A 30 6.83 1.54 -20.68
C SER A 30 6.56 3.02 -20.49
N GLU A 31 5.28 3.38 -20.36
CA GLU A 31 4.82 4.76 -20.12
C GLU A 31 4.69 5.11 -18.63
N GLY A 32 5.00 4.18 -17.76
CA GLY A 32 4.99 4.40 -16.33
C GLY A 32 5.26 3.11 -15.55
N SER A 33 6.09 3.25 -14.53
CA SER A 33 6.29 2.24 -13.50
C SER A 33 5.96 2.87 -12.17
N ASN A 34 5.08 2.24 -11.40
CA ASN A 34 4.70 2.71 -10.09
C ASN A 34 4.47 1.53 -9.13
N ALA A 35 4.33 1.82 -7.86
CA ALA A 35 3.97 0.84 -6.86
C ALA A 35 3.17 1.50 -5.74
N TYR A 36 2.30 0.72 -5.12
CA TYR A 36 1.61 1.15 -3.92
C TYR A 36 1.60 0.03 -2.88
N THR A 37 1.55 0.43 -1.62
CA THR A 37 1.45 -0.48 -0.48
C THR A 37 0.23 -0.13 0.33
N SER A 38 -0.59 -1.14 0.60
CA SER A 38 -1.68 -1.08 1.57
C SER A 38 -1.33 -1.96 2.78
N ASN A 39 -2.27 -2.08 3.70
CA ASN A 39 -2.08 -2.93 4.88
C ASN A 39 -1.93 -4.42 4.53
N ASP A 40 -2.47 -4.85 3.40
CA ASP A 40 -2.57 -6.25 3.03
C ASP A 40 -1.84 -6.61 1.73
N VAL A 41 -1.44 -5.64 0.91
CA VAL A 41 -0.83 -5.88 -0.39
C VAL A 41 0.23 -4.85 -0.74
N THR A 42 1.29 -5.29 -1.41
CA THR A 42 2.19 -4.43 -2.19
C THR A 42 1.97 -4.75 -3.67
N CYS A 43 1.62 -3.75 -4.46
CA CYS A 43 1.33 -3.90 -5.87
C CYS A 43 2.31 -3.06 -6.70
N TYR A 44 2.91 -3.68 -7.71
CA TYR A 44 3.74 -3.03 -8.72
C TYR A 44 2.91 -2.91 -10.00
N VAL A 45 2.85 -1.74 -10.58
CA VAL A 45 1.99 -1.43 -11.73
C VAL A 45 2.85 -0.86 -12.85
N GLU A 46 2.76 -1.48 -14.01
CA GLU A 46 3.44 -1.01 -15.21
C GLU A 46 2.45 -0.91 -16.37
N ASN A 47 2.62 0.10 -17.20
CA ASN A 47 1.93 0.24 -18.47
C ASN A 47 2.95 0.00 -19.60
N ILE A 48 2.74 -1.08 -20.37
CA ILE A 48 3.66 -1.55 -21.40
C ILE A 48 2.94 -1.78 -22.72
N PRO A 49 3.59 -1.65 -23.88
CA PRO A 49 3.03 -2.09 -25.16
C PRO A 49 2.77 -3.60 -25.18
N SER A 50 1.68 -4.03 -25.80
CA SER A 50 1.28 -5.44 -25.84
C SER A 50 2.30 -6.38 -26.51
N ASN A 51 3.08 -5.86 -27.45
CA ASN A 51 4.18 -6.60 -28.10
C ASN A 51 5.43 -6.78 -27.21
N GLU A 52 5.49 -6.15 -26.05
CA GLU A 52 6.63 -6.17 -25.12
C GLU A 52 6.41 -7.05 -23.90
N ILE A 53 5.31 -7.80 -23.82
CA ILE A 53 4.98 -8.68 -22.70
C ILE A 53 6.13 -9.66 -22.39
N GLU A 54 6.78 -10.22 -23.40
CA GLU A 54 7.91 -11.14 -23.19
C GLU A 54 9.12 -10.44 -22.55
N ASN A 55 9.49 -9.25 -23.01
CA ASN A 55 10.58 -8.47 -22.44
C ASN A 55 10.24 -8.02 -21.01
N TRP A 56 9.02 -7.57 -20.78
CA TRP A 56 8.52 -7.28 -19.44
C TRP A 56 8.61 -8.49 -18.52
N ALA A 57 8.11 -9.65 -18.94
CA ALA A 57 8.16 -10.88 -18.13
C ALA A 57 9.60 -11.28 -17.77
N ARG A 58 10.55 -11.13 -18.69
CA ARG A 58 11.97 -11.38 -18.47
C ARG A 58 12.56 -10.42 -17.43
N ILE A 59 12.26 -9.14 -17.51
CA ILE A 59 12.75 -8.11 -16.57
C ILE A 59 12.16 -8.37 -15.18
N GLN A 60 10.83 -8.54 -15.08
CA GLN A 60 10.17 -8.73 -13.80
C GLN A 60 10.55 -10.06 -13.13
N ALA A 61 10.62 -11.16 -13.87
CA ALA A 61 11.06 -12.43 -13.33
C ALA A 61 12.47 -12.35 -12.75
N ASN A 62 13.39 -11.63 -13.38
CA ASN A 62 14.72 -11.40 -12.85
C ASN A 62 14.69 -10.53 -11.60
N ARG A 63 13.94 -9.42 -11.63
CA ARG A 63 13.79 -8.48 -10.52
C ARG A 63 13.26 -9.18 -9.25
N PHE A 64 12.17 -9.91 -9.37
CA PHE A 64 11.55 -10.59 -8.23
C PHE A 64 12.36 -11.78 -7.71
N ARG A 65 13.10 -12.48 -8.57
CA ARG A 65 13.91 -13.62 -8.18
C ARG A 65 15.26 -13.23 -7.59
N ASN A 66 15.90 -12.21 -8.13
CA ASN A 66 17.28 -11.83 -7.87
C ASN A 66 17.38 -10.43 -7.28
N MET A 67 16.51 -10.08 -6.34
CA MET A 67 16.54 -8.76 -5.73
C MET A 67 17.90 -8.41 -5.16
N ILE A 68 18.42 -7.26 -5.54
CA ILE A 68 19.64 -6.67 -4.99
C ILE A 68 19.30 -5.31 -4.40
N ILE A 69 19.55 -5.13 -3.11
CA ILE A 69 19.35 -3.85 -2.43
C ILE A 69 20.62 -3.02 -2.60
N ARG A 70 20.51 -1.92 -3.34
CA ARG A 70 21.56 -0.92 -3.53
C ARG A 70 21.01 0.47 -3.26
N GLY A 71 21.86 1.42 -2.92
CA GLY A 71 21.45 2.79 -2.64
C GLY A 71 20.49 2.94 -1.44
N PHE A 72 20.48 1.95 -0.54
CA PHE A 72 19.49 1.82 0.53
C PHE A 72 19.38 3.06 1.42
N HIS A 73 20.50 3.69 1.78
CA HIS A 73 20.47 4.86 2.67
C HIS A 73 19.89 6.09 1.99
N THR A 74 20.17 6.28 0.71
CA THR A 74 19.59 7.38 -0.09
C THR A 74 18.08 7.22 -0.24
N GLU A 75 17.62 6.00 -0.55
CA GLU A 75 16.18 5.70 -0.62
C GLU A 75 15.49 5.85 0.73
N LEU A 76 16.18 5.48 1.81
CA LEU A 76 15.66 5.65 3.15
C LEU A 76 15.43 7.13 3.52
N GLU A 77 16.34 8.01 3.12
CA GLU A 77 16.18 9.46 3.30
C GLU A 77 14.93 9.97 2.55
N ALA A 78 14.70 9.50 1.32
CA ALA A 78 13.50 9.83 0.56
C ALA A 78 12.22 9.37 1.30
N VAL A 79 12.18 8.12 1.79
CA VAL A 79 11.04 7.60 2.57
C VAL A 79 10.85 8.37 3.88
N TYR A 80 11.94 8.79 4.51
CA TYR A 80 11.86 9.63 5.72
C TYR A 80 11.23 10.99 5.43
N GLU A 81 11.59 11.63 4.31
CA GLU A 81 10.97 12.89 3.89
C GLU A 81 9.51 12.69 3.47
N GLU A 82 9.16 11.60 2.81
CA GLU A 82 7.76 11.25 2.54
C GLU A 82 6.95 11.11 3.83
N LYS A 83 7.53 10.49 4.86
CA LYS A 83 6.90 10.43 6.19
C LYS A 83 6.69 11.82 6.77
N ASN A 84 7.70 12.69 6.71
CA ASN A 84 7.59 14.06 7.20
C ASN A 84 6.48 14.83 6.48
N ILE A 85 6.40 14.70 5.15
CA ILE A 85 5.33 15.32 4.34
C ILE A 85 3.97 14.76 4.75
N SER A 86 3.85 13.45 4.91
CA SER A 86 2.58 12.81 5.31
C SER A 86 2.10 13.25 6.70
N MET A 87 3.04 13.50 7.62
CA MET A 87 2.73 14.04 8.95
C MET A 87 2.26 15.50 8.93
N GLY A 88 2.51 16.22 7.84
CA GLY A 88 1.97 17.56 7.61
C GLY A 88 0.49 17.56 7.22
N SER A 89 -0.02 16.46 6.70
CA SER A 89 -1.42 16.33 6.27
C SER A 89 -2.34 16.06 7.46
N ASP A 90 -3.33 16.90 7.67
CA ASP A 90 -4.30 16.74 8.75
C ASP A 90 -5.19 15.52 8.50
N GLY A 91 -5.65 15.30 7.27
CA GLY A 91 -6.42 14.12 6.90
C GLY A 91 -5.68 12.80 7.18
N THR A 92 -4.36 12.76 6.97
CA THR A 92 -3.55 11.58 7.34
C THR A 92 -3.55 11.33 8.85
N LYS A 93 -3.42 12.38 9.64
CA LYS A 93 -3.46 12.28 11.12
C LYS A 93 -4.83 11.84 11.62
N GLU A 94 -5.88 12.39 11.06
CA GLU A 94 -7.27 12.05 11.40
C GLU A 94 -7.59 10.60 11.06
N TYR A 95 -7.24 10.16 9.87
CA TYR A 95 -7.41 8.78 9.44
C TYR A 95 -6.66 7.80 10.35
N ALA A 96 -5.42 8.10 10.70
CA ALA A 96 -4.65 7.29 11.65
C ALA A 96 -5.29 7.29 13.05
N ALA A 97 -5.79 8.43 13.53
CA ALA A 97 -6.49 8.54 14.79
C ALA A 97 -7.81 7.72 14.79
N LEU A 98 -8.58 7.77 13.70
CA LEU A 98 -9.79 6.98 13.53
C LEU A 98 -9.48 5.48 13.63
N TRP A 99 -8.52 4.97 12.86
CA TRP A 99 -8.15 3.56 12.90
C TRP A 99 -7.61 3.13 14.27
N LYS A 100 -6.90 4.00 14.96
CA LYS A 100 -6.46 3.75 16.34
C LYS A 100 -7.63 3.59 17.32
N LEU A 101 -8.71 4.34 17.14
CA LEU A 101 -9.93 4.19 17.93
C LEU A 101 -10.70 2.92 17.56
N LEU A 102 -10.77 2.60 16.28
CA LEU A 102 -11.49 1.43 15.78
C LEU A 102 -10.77 0.11 16.12
N THR A 103 -9.43 0.09 16.02
CA THR A 103 -8.62 -1.15 16.16
C THR A 103 -7.39 -0.93 17.04
N PRO A 104 -7.54 -0.57 18.32
CA PRO A 104 -6.47 -0.07 19.19
C PRO A 104 -5.34 -1.07 19.48
N THR A 105 -5.56 -2.36 19.27
CA THR A 105 -4.56 -3.43 19.51
C THR A 105 -4.26 -4.26 18.26
N HIS A 106 -4.78 -3.85 17.09
CA HIS A 106 -4.52 -4.49 15.81
C HIS A 106 -3.51 -3.65 15.00
N PRO A 107 -2.70 -4.25 14.14
CA PRO A 107 -1.76 -3.51 13.28
C PRO A 107 -2.39 -2.36 12.48
N TYR A 108 -3.64 -2.46 12.04
CA TYR A 108 -4.33 -1.38 11.33
C TYR A 108 -4.44 -0.07 12.13
N GLY A 109 -4.53 -0.16 13.46
CA GLY A 109 -4.60 1.01 14.33
C GLY A 109 -3.30 1.33 15.10
N THR A 110 -2.30 0.44 15.03
CA THR A 110 -1.04 0.61 15.77
C THR A 110 0.16 0.88 14.87
N GLN A 111 0.02 0.71 13.56
CA GLN A 111 1.09 0.89 12.58
C GLN A 111 0.54 1.58 11.34
N THR A 112 1.37 2.37 10.67
CA THR A 112 1.08 2.93 9.35
C THR A 112 1.87 2.17 8.29
N THR A 113 1.43 2.18 7.04
CA THR A 113 2.14 1.51 5.93
C THR A 113 3.53 2.06 5.71
N ILE A 114 3.74 3.35 5.95
CA ILE A 114 5.06 4.01 5.86
C ILE A 114 5.92 3.77 7.12
N GLY A 115 5.35 3.22 8.20
CA GLY A 115 6.04 2.96 9.46
C GLY A 115 6.13 4.18 10.37
N GLU A 116 6.79 3.99 11.52
CA GLU A 116 7.05 5.06 12.47
C GLU A 116 8.39 5.73 12.20
N GLN A 117 8.51 7.01 12.54
CA GLN A 117 9.71 7.82 12.30
C GLN A 117 10.97 7.17 12.92
N GLU A 118 10.84 6.60 14.11
CA GLU A 118 11.97 5.95 14.80
C GLU A 118 12.42 4.65 14.07
N HIS A 119 11.51 3.95 13.41
CA HIS A 119 11.87 2.78 12.59
C HIS A 119 12.65 3.17 11.34
N LEU A 120 12.36 4.32 10.76
CA LEU A 120 13.06 4.85 9.59
C LEU A 120 14.46 5.40 9.94
N LYS A 121 14.68 5.85 11.17
CA LYS A 121 16.01 6.33 11.64
C LYS A 121 17.02 5.21 11.85
N ASN A 122 16.55 3.99 12.19
CA ASN A 122 17.41 2.85 12.50
C ASN A 122 16.99 1.60 11.71
N PRO A 123 17.04 1.63 10.38
CA PRO A 123 16.61 0.49 9.57
C PRO A 123 17.63 -0.64 9.63
N SER A 124 17.14 -1.85 9.57
CA SER A 124 17.98 -3.05 9.42
C SER A 124 17.88 -3.59 8.01
N ILE A 125 18.93 -3.45 7.23
CA ILE A 125 19.03 -4.05 5.88
C ILE A 125 18.89 -5.58 5.92
N VAL A 126 19.32 -6.21 7.03
CA VAL A 126 19.15 -7.64 7.25
C VAL A 126 17.68 -8.00 7.40
N ASN A 127 16.91 -7.21 8.17
CA ASN A 127 15.48 -7.43 8.33
C ASN A 127 14.72 -7.22 7.01
N ILE A 128 15.11 -6.22 6.22
CA ILE A 128 14.51 -5.97 4.89
C ILE A 128 14.79 -7.15 3.96
N LYS A 129 16.02 -7.66 3.91
CA LYS A 129 16.35 -8.86 3.13
C LYS A 129 15.57 -10.08 3.60
N ASN A 130 15.44 -10.28 4.91
CA ASN A 130 14.67 -11.39 5.48
C ASN A 130 13.18 -11.26 5.14
N TYR A 131 12.62 -10.05 5.21
CA TYR A 131 11.25 -9.76 4.81
C TYR A 131 11.03 -10.11 3.34
N PHE A 132 11.91 -9.63 2.45
CA PHE A 132 11.81 -9.94 1.04
C PHE A 132 11.88 -11.45 0.77
N HIS A 133 12.87 -12.15 1.29
CA HIS A 133 13.02 -13.60 1.10
C HIS A 133 11.85 -14.40 1.68
N ARG A 134 11.16 -13.89 2.66
CA ARG A 134 9.98 -14.51 3.25
C ARG A 134 8.73 -14.32 2.41
N TYR A 135 8.47 -13.10 1.95
CA TYR A 135 7.18 -12.73 1.38
C TYR A 135 7.17 -12.65 -0.15
N TYR A 136 8.33 -12.41 -0.79
CA TYR A 136 8.45 -12.35 -2.24
C TYR A 136 8.82 -13.73 -2.79
N VAL A 137 7.84 -14.61 -2.79
CA VAL A 137 7.93 -15.99 -3.24
C VAL A 137 6.75 -16.31 -4.15
N PRO A 138 6.87 -17.20 -5.18
CA PRO A 138 5.83 -17.38 -6.18
C PRO A 138 4.48 -17.82 -5.61
N ASN A 139 4.48 -18.54 -4.50
CA ASN A 139 3.25 -18.93 -3.79
C ASN A 139 2.62 -17.78 -2.96
N ASN A 140 3.16 -16.57 -3.03
CA ASN A 140 2.62 -15.34 -2.43
C ASN A 140 2.60 -14.16 -3.41
N VAL A 141 2.74 -14.41 -4.70
CA VAL A 141 2.74 -13.41 -5.76
C VAL A 141 1.65 -13.75 -6.76
N ALA A 142 0.88 -12.76 -7.18
CA ALA A 142 -0.06 -12.85 -8.27
C ALA A 142 0.38 -11.91 -9.40
N ILE A 143 0.22 -12.35 -10.64
CA ILE A 143 0.42 -11.54 -11.83
C ILE A 143 -0.95 -11.32 -12.46
N ALA A 144 -1.33 -10.07 -12.66
CA ALA A 144 -2.55 -9.68 -13.35
C ALA A 144 -2.19 -8.84 -14.57
N LEU A 145 -2.66 -9.25 -15.73
CA LEU A 145 -2.48 -8.54 -17.01
C LEU A 145 -3.84 -8.18 -17.57
N ALA A 146 -3.99 -6.96 -18.04
CA ALA A 146 -5.18 -6.49 -18.72
C ALA A 146 -4.77 -5.70 -19.97
N GLY A 147 -5.38 -5.98 -21.13
CA GLY A 147 -5.06 -5.32 -22.38
C GLY A 147 -5.34 -6.18 -23.61
N ASP A 148 -4.77 -5.78 -24.72
CA ASP A 148 -4.90 -6.47 -26.00
C ASP A 148 -3.77 -7.49 -26.19
N PHE A 149 -4.03 -8.76 -25.85
CA PHE A 149 -3.08 -9.86 -26.00
C PHE A 149 -3.82 -11.22 -26.07
N ASP A 150 -3.14 -12.24 -26.62
CA ASP A 150 -3.61 -13.61 -26.56
C ASP A 150 -3.31 -14.23 -25.19
N PRO A 151 -4.33 -14.68 -24.44
CA PRO A 151 -4.13 -15.21 -23.08
C PRO A 151 -3.24 -16.46 -23.03
N ASP A 152 -3.43 -17.41 -23.96
CA ASP A 152 -2.72 -18.69 -23.94
C ASP A 152 -1.24 -18.50 -24.29
N ALA A 153 -0.94 -17.69 -25.28
CA ALA A 153 0.42 -17.31 -25.62
C ALA A 153 1.09 -16.55 -24.46
N THR A 154 0.35 -15.67 -23.80
CA THR A 154 0.86 -14.89 -22.66
C THR A 154 1.15 -15.78 -21.45
N ILE A 155 0.28 -16.75 -21.14
CA ILE A 155 0.52 -17.73 -20.06
C ILE A 155 1.81 -18.51 -20.35
N ALA A 156 2.03 -18.95 -21.60
CA ALA A 156 3.26 -19.65 -21.98
C ALA A 156 4.52 -18.78 -21.77
N VAL A 157 4.44 -17.48 -22.04
CA VAL A 157 5.52 -16.54 -21.78
C VAL A 157 5.76 -16.37 -20.27
N ILE A 158 4.71 -16.22 -19.49
CA ILE A 158 4.83 -16.13 -18.02
C ILE A 158 5.47 -17.41 -17.46
N ASP A 159 5.01 -18.57 -17.85
CA ASP A 159 5.56 -19.87 -17.41
C ASP A 159 7.05 -19.99 -17.78
N LYS A 160 7.43 -19.60 -18.99
CA LYS A 160 8.82 -19.60 -19.45
C LYS A 160 9.77 -18.83 -18.51
N TYR A 161 9.37 -17.66 -18.02
CA TYR A 161 10.23 -16.79 -17.22
C TYR A 161 10.04 -16.97 -15.72
N PHE A 162 8.81 -17.18 -15.25
CA PHE A 162 8.50 -17.32 -13.82
C PHE A 162 8.43 -18.78 -13.36
N GLY A 163 8.13 -19.75 -14.23
CA GLY A 163 7.93 -21.15 -13.87
C GLY A 163 9.12 -21.85 -13.21
N THR A 164 10.34 -21.34 -13.41
CA THR A 164 11.55 -21.85 -12.73
C THR A 164 11.79 -21.22 -11.35
N TRP A 165 10.98 -20.22 -10.95
CA TRP A 165 11.07 -19.61 -9.63
C TRP A 165 10.47 -20.56 -8.59
N LYS A 166 11.31 -21.03 -7.67
CA LYS A 166 10.91 -22.07 -6.70
C LYS A 166 10.01 -21.48 -5.62
N ALA A 167 8.94 -22.17 -5.31
CA ALA A 167 8.06 -21.83 -4.20
C ALA A 167 8.85 -21.73 -2.88
N GLY A 168 8.51 -20.72 -2.10
CA GLY A 168 9.00 -20.56 -0.75
C GLY A 168 8.25 -21.46 0.24
N LYS A 169 8.57 -21.32 1.52
CA LYS A 169 7.77 -21.93 2.59
C LYS A 169 6.33 -21.41 2.52
N GLN A 170 5.38 -22.28 2.86
CA GLN A 170 3.99 -21.84 2.98
C GLN A 170 3.90 -20.72 4.01
N LEU A 171 3.32 -19.61 3.61
CA LEU A 171 3.09 -18.47 4.48
C LEU A 171 1.79 -18.66 5.24
N THR A 172 1.87 -18.49 6.53
CA THR A 172 0.68 -18.40 7.39
C THR A 172 0.45 -16.93 7.70
N ARG A 173 -0.75 -16.43 7.42
CA ARG A 173 -1.12 -15.07 7.81
C ARG A 173 -1.06 -14.97 9.33
N PRO A 174 -0.45 -13.91 9.89
CA PRO A 174 -0.50 -13.70 11.32
C PRO A 174 -1.95 -13.58 11.81
N GLU A 175 -2.27 -14.27 12.88
CA GLU A 175 -3.55 -14.12 13.57
C GLU A 175 -3.39 -13.10 14.67
N PHE A 176 -4.30 -12.14 14.72
CA PHE A 176 -4.32 -11.11 15.75
C PHE A 176 -5.52 -11.32 16.67
N PRO A 177 -5.40 -11.02 17.98
CA PRO A 177 -6.53 -11.10 18.90
C PRO A 177 -7.71 -10.26 18.40
N ALA A 178 -8.90 -10.84 18.47
CA ALA A 178 -10.11 -10.14 18.05
C ALA A 178 -10.30 -8.84 18.86
N GLN A 179 -10.62 -7.78 18.17
CA GLN A 179 -10.88 -6.50 18.81
C GLN A 179 -12.18 -6.56 19.61
N LYS A 180 -12.16 -6.03 20.84
CA LYS A 180 -13.37 -5.94 21.69
C LYS A 180 -14.44 -5.12 21.01
N ALA A 181 -15.71 -5.47 21.22
CA ALA A 181 -16.84 -4.69 20.72
C ALA A 181 -16.76 -3.23 21.19
N ILE A 182 -17.10 -2.30 20.32
CA ILE A 182 -17.24 -0.88 20.67
C ILE A 182 -18.68 -0.70 21.13
N THR A 183 -18.88 -0.57 22.43
CA THR A 183 -20.21 -0.46 23.06
C THR A 183 -20.59 0.97 23.41
N MET A 184 -19.64 1.90 23.37
CA MET A 184 -19.85 3.33 23.58
C MET A 184 -19.01 4.12 22.57
N PRO A 185 -19.45 5.32 22.16
CA PRO A 185 -18.64 6.20 21.35
C PRO A 185 -17.26 6.43 21.98
N ARG A 186 -16.25 6.53 21.12
CA ARG A 186 -14.89 6.91 21.47
C ARG A 186 -14.53 8.10 20.62
N ASP A 187 -13.93 9.10 21.21
CA ASP A 187 -13.53 10.31 20.53
C ASP A 187 -12.07 10.67 20.82
N THR A 188 -11.51 11.44 19.94
CA THR A 188 -10.21 12.07 20.08
C THR A 188 -10.19 13.33 19.21
N SER A 189 -9.29 14.24 19.50
CA SER A 189 -9.09 15.44 18.70
C SER A 189 -7.70 15.42 18.08
N VAL A 190 -7.63 15.83 16.83
CA VAL A 190 -6.39 16.07 16.10
C VAL A 190 -6.26 17.56 15.87
N VAL A 191 -5.10 18.12 16.22
CA VAL A 191 -4.82 19.53 15.95
C VAL A 191 -4.09 19.63 14.63
N GLY A 192 -4.63 20.43 13.73
CA GLY A 192 -4.14 20.66 12.39
C GLY A 192 -4.20 22.11 11.96
N GLN A 193 -3.95 22.35 10.69
CA GLN A 193 -3.95 23.67 10.05
C GLN A 193 -5.17 23.88 9.14
N ASP A 194 -5.83 22.79 8.77
CA ASP A 194 -7.00 22.83 7.88
C ASP A 194 -8.26 23.27 8.63
N ALA A 195 -9.33 23.53 7.89
CA ALA A 195 -10.62 23.86 8.46
C ALA A 195 -11.14 22.72 9.35
N GLU A 196 -11.88 23.11 10.41
CA GLU A 196 -12.47 22.17 11.35
C GLU A 196 -13.37 21.17 10.62
N ASN A 197 -13.20 19.89 10.91
CA ASN A 197 -14.03 18.82 10.38
C ASN A 197 -14.33 17.77 11.45
N VAL A 198 -15.26 16.85 11.14
CA VAL A 198 -15.62 15.73 12.00
C VAL A 198 -15.60 14.46 11.16
N MET A 199 -14.75 13.50 11.54
CA MET A 199 -14.71 12.17 10.97
C MET A 199 -15.32 11.16 11.94
N MET A 200 -16.29 10.39 11.48
CA MET A 200 -16.93 9.32 12.26
C MET A 200 -16.72 7.97 11.59
N GLY A 201 -16.50 6.90 12.37
CA GLY A 201 -16.27 5.59 11.79
C GLY A 201 -16.90 4.44 12.58
N TRP A 202 -17.30 3.42 11.83
CA TRP A 202 -17.87 2.17 12.35
C TRP A 202 -17.05 1.00 11.83
N ARG A 203 -16.63 0.12 12.74
CA ARG A 203 -15.85 -1.07 12.42
C ARG A 203 -16.74 -2.28 12.18
N PHE A 204 -16.43 -3.02 11.13
CA PHE A 204 -17.06 -4.28 10.74
C PHE A 204 -15.99 -5.38 10.62
N LYS A 205 -16.42 -6.63 10.49
CA LYS A 205 -15.52 -7.75 10.19
C LYS A 205 -15.07 -7.63 8.74
N GLY A 206 -13.77 -7.78 8.49
CA GLY A 206 -13.21 -7.75 7.15
C GLY A 206 -13.40 -9.06 6.36
N ALA A 207 -12.87 -9.10 5.16
CA ALA A 207 -12.90 -10.23 4.23
C ALA A 207 -14.28 -10.90 4.08
N ASN A 208 -15.35 -10.10 4.08
CA ASN A 208 -16.73 -10.55 3.94
C ASN A 208 -17.40 -9.81 2.77
N GLN A 209 -17.35 -10.39 1.57
CA GLN A 209 -17.84 -9.77 0.35
C GLN A 209 -19.29 -9.29 0.45
N LEU A 210 -20.20 -10.15 0.93
CA LEU A 210 -21.62 -9.79 1.04
C LEU A 210 -21.86 -8.62 2.00
N GLN A 211 -21.12 -8.57 3.10
CA GLN A 211 -21.19 -7.44 4.03
C GLN A 211 -20.63 -6.17 3.38
N ASN A 212 -19.51 -6.27 2.68
CA ASN A 212 -18.88 -5.11 2.04
C ASN A 212 -19.72 -4.58 0.88
N ASP A 213 -20.35 -5.44 0.08
CA ASP A 213 -21.33 -5.03 -0.94
C ASP A 213 -22.51 -4.28 -0.30
N THR A 214 -22.98 -4.78 0.85
CA THR A 214 -24.05 -4.11 1.60
C THR A 214 -23.62 -2.74 2.13
N LEU A 215 -22.40 -2.67 2.68
CA LEU A 215 -21.84 -1.40 3.17
C LEU A 215 -21.57 -0.41 2.03
N ASP A 216 -21.17 -0.85 0.85
CA ASP A 216 -21.02 0.03 -0.30
C ASP A 216 -22.37 0.60 -0.76
N ILE A 217 -23.44 -0.18 -0.70
CA ILE A 217 -24.80 0.33 -0.94
C ILE A 217 -25.16 1.40 0.11
N VAL A 218 -24.92 1.12 1.39
CA VAL A 218 -25.17 2.09 2.48
C VAL A 218 -24.35 3.36 2.26
N ARG A 219 -23.07 3.23 1.93
CA ARG A 219 -22.21 4.37 1.60
C ARG A 219 -22.80 5.23 0.49
N ARG A 220 -23.27 4.61 -0.61
CA ARG A 220 -23.89 5.31 -1.73
C ARG A 220 -25.25 5.95 -1.36
N MET A 221 -25.97 5.36 -0.42
CA MET A 221 -27.18 5.97 0.12
C MET A 221 -26.87 7.19 1.00
N LEU A 222 -25.74 7.17 1.70
CA LEU A 222 -25.27 8.30 2.50
C LEU A 222 -24.72 9.42 1.61
N SER A 223 -23.79 9.11 0.71
CA SER A 223 -23.20 10.09 -0.21
C SER A 223 -22.86 9.45 -1.56
N ASN A 224 -23.34 10.08 -2.64
CA ASN A 224 -23.04 9.69 -4.02
C ASN A 224 -22.79 10.92 -4.92
N GLY A 225 -22.62 12.10 -4.31
CA GLY A 225 -22.35 13.36 -4.98
C GLY A 225 -23.58 14.02 -5.62
N LYS A 226 -24.80 13.48 -5.43
CA LYS A 226 -26.02 13.99 -6.04
C LYS A 226 -27.25 13.95 -5.14
N ALA A 227 -27.58 12.78 -4.63
CA ALA A 227 -28.87 12.51 -3.99
C ALA A 227 -28.74 11.59 -2.76
N GLY A 228 -27.55 11.43 -2.22
CA GLY A 228 -27.35 10.78 -0.93
C GLY A 228 -27.92 11.60 0.22
N LEU A 229 -28.12 10.98 1.35
CA LEU A 229 -28.72 11.65 2.52
C LEU A 229 -27.87 12.85 2.99
N LEU A 230 -26.55 12.72 2.94
CA LEU A 230 -25.62 13.81 3.27
C LEU A 230 -25.68 14.89 2.20
N ASP A 231 -25.64 14.49 0.92
CA ASP A 231 -25.67 15.41 -0.22
C ASP A 231 -26.93 16.34 -0.16
N ILE A 232 -28.11 15.76 0.13
CA ILE A 232 -29.38 16.51 0.14
C ILE A 232 -29.54 17.33 1.42
N ASN A 233 -29.18 16.78 2.58
CA ASN A 233 -29.52 17.37 3.87
C ASN A 233 -28.43 18.28 4.43
N ILE A 234 -27.21 18.17 3.93
CA ILE A 234 -26.08 18.96 4.41
C ILE A 234 -25.50 19.80 3.27
N ASP A 235 -24.97 19.16 2.20
CA ASP A 235 -24.23 19.88 1.16
C ASP A 235 -25.12 20.84 0.37
N GLN A 236 -26.27 20.38 -0.14
CA GLN A 236 -27.19 21.23 -0.87
C GLN A 236 -27.81 22.32 0.00
N GLN A 237 -27.82 22.14 1.31
CA GLN A 237 -28.29 23.15 2.26
C GLN A 237 -27.16 24.05 2.80
N MET A 238 -25.94 23.87 2.28
CA MET A 238 -24.75 24.63 2.68
C MET A 238 -24.48 24.62 4.21
N LYS A 239 -24.78 23.52 4.89
CA LYS A 239 -24.56 23.37 6.32
C LYS A 239 -23.11 22.99 6.64
N ALA A 240 -22.40 22.39 5.69
CA ALA A 240 -20.97 22.14 5.69
C ALA A 240 -20.41 22.48 4.32
N MET A 241 -19.09 22.60 4.20
CA MET A 241 -18.43 22.84 2.92
C MET A 241 -18.49 21.61 2.02
N GLU A 242 -18.31 20.43 2.61
CA GLU A 242 -18.33 19.14 1.92
C GLU A 242 -18.63 18.04 2.93
N THR A 243 -19.34 17.01 2.47
CA THR A 243 -19.52 15.75 3.22
C THR A 243 -19.20 14.57 2.32
N GLY A 244 -18.85 13.43 2.93
CA GLY A 244 -18.58 12.20 2.19
C GLY A 244 -18.80 10.97 3.05
N ALA A 245 -18.93 9.83 2.39
CA ALA A 245 -18.97 8.53 3.03
C ALA A 245 -18.01 7.59 2.30
N PHE A 246 -17.17 6.89 3.04
CA PHE A 246 -16.13 6.02 2.50
C PHE A 246 -16.19 4.65 3.15
N LEU A 247 -15.82 3.62 2.41
CA LEU A 247 -15.67 2.26 2.89
C LEU A 247 -14.22 1.82 2.73
N ASP A 248 -13.58 1.51 3.84
CA ASP A 248 -12.28 0.87 3.88
C ASP A 248 -12.48 -0.65 3.97
N ASP A 249 -12.18 -1.35 2.90
CA ASP A 249 -12.30 -2.80 2.81
C ASP A 249 -10.92 -3.45 3.01
N LEU A 250 -10.59 -3.75 4.27
CA LEU A 250 -9.36 -4.44 4.62
C LEU A 250 -9.64 -5.89 5.02
N HIS A 251 -8.62 -6.73 4.99
CA HIS A 251 -8.79 -8.17 5.19
C HIS A 251 -9.38 -8.54 6.57
N ASP A 252 -8.84 -8.00 7.65
CA ASP A 252 -9.26 -8.40 9.01
C ASP A 252 -10.44 -7.57 9.52
N TYR A 253 -10.51 -6.30 9.15
CA TYR A 253 -11.61 -5.39 9.49
C TYR A 253 -11.91 -4.44 8.33
N SER A 254 -13.19 -4.18 8.12
CA SER A 254 -13.66 -3.09 7.27
C SER A 254 -14.13 -1.92 8.13
N ALA A 255 -14.06 -0.71 7.61
CA ALA A 255 -14.58 0.48 8.27
C ALA A 255 -15.42 1.31 7.31
N GLN A 256 -16.61 1.71 7.77
CA GLN A 256 -17.42 2.74 7.15
C GLN A 256 -17.10 4.07 7.85
N ASN A 257 -16.70 5.09 7.13
CA ASN A 257 -16.43 6.42 7.66
C ASN A 257 -17.08 7.51 6.80
#